data_7db9c17a464d6b33c525ac3ff0e29a71
#
_entry.id   7db9c17a464d6b33c525ac3ff0e29a71
#
_cell.length_a   1.000
_cell.length_b   1.000
_cell.length_c   1.000
_cell.angle_alpha   90.00
_cell.angle_beta   90.00
_cell.angle_gamma   90.00
#
_symmetry.space_group_name_H-M   'P 1'
#
loop_
_entity.id
_entity.type
_entity.pdbx_description
1 polymer ?
#
loop_
_entity_poly.entity_id
_entity_poly.type
_entity_poly.pdbx_seq_one_letter_code
_entity_poly.pdbx_strand_id
1 'polypeptide(L)'
;MNPIDPQRRRGLLGALSAGVLGATGVRPALGQPAWPGKLVRIVVPYTPGTGMDILARTLGPHLQAAWGQAIVVENRPGASGNLGAGAVAKSPPDGLTLLMGVNTLIINPALYANMSYDPLKDLAPLGLTATGSFLLVASSAAKLTSVDDLVKAARAKPGALDYASPGIATPHHMAMELFKLQARVSITHIPFSGTAGAVNAVLSGDVPLMFLPVHVAMAQVKGGRLVALAAAGDKRSSFAPDVPTLAELGFKGVEADLWYGMLAPAGTPAEIVARINADMRKALALPEVKTALSAQGMEIGPSSPEEMAALMKKDAARWAAVVKQAGIKAE
;
A
#
# COMPACT_ATOMS: atom_id res chain seq x y z
N MET A 1 -17.86 64.07 81.89
CA MET A 1 -17.07 62.87 81.82
C MET A 1 -17.99 61.73 82.18
N ASN A 2 -18.49 60.98 81.18
CA ASN A 2 -19.34 59.80 81.38
C ASN A 2 -18.57 58.58 80.78
N PRO A 3 -18.43 57.47 81.50
CA PRO A 3 -17.71 56.34 81.00
C PRO A 3 -18.55 55.53 80.00
N ILE A 4 -17.89 55.07 78.97
CA ILE A 4 -18.45 54.33 77.86
C ILE A 4 -18.71 52.86 78.32
N ASP A 5 -19.96 52.44 78.18
CA ASP A 5 -20.48 51.10 78.46
C ASP A 5 -19.82 50.01 77.61
N PRO A 6 -19.18 48.95 78.22
CA PRO A 6 -18.48 47.90 77.50
C PRO A 6 -19.37 46.83 76.86
N GLN A 7 -20.69 46.92 76.90
CA GLN A 7 -21.59 45.86 76.40
C GLN A 7 -22.04 46.05 74.94
N ARG A 8 -21.61 47.11 74.26
CA ARG A 8 -21.94 47.29 72.81
C ARG A 8 -20.95 46.71 71.81
N ARG A 9 -19.90 46.00 72.26
CA ARG A 9 -18.88 45.45 71.38
C ARG A 9 -19.00 43.92 71.09
N ARG A 10 -20.11 43.27 71.50
CA ARG A 10 -20.29 41.81 71.31
C ARG A 10 -21.34 41.47 70.22
N GLY A 11 -21.88 42.41 69.47
CA GLY A 11 -22.94 42.17 68.48
C GLY A 11 -22.54 42.21 67.00
N LEU A 12 -21.25 42.32 66.63
CA LEU A 12 -20.84 42.56 65.25
C LEU A 12 -19.76 41.51 64.71
N LEU A 13 -19.66 40.36 65.31
CA LEU A 13 -18.72 39.33 64.89
C LEU A 13 -19.40 37.97 64.56
N GLY A 14 -20.67 37.96 64.19
CA GLY A 14 -21.47 36.74 63.98
C GLY A 14 -22.12 36.59 62.59
N ALA A 15 -21.67 37.27 61.54
CA ALA A 15 -22.37 37.24 60.22
C ALA A 15 -21.44 37.27 58.99
N LEU A 16 -20.29 36.58 58.99
CA LEU A 16 -19.36 36.53 57.86
C LEU A 16 -18.74 35.15 57.67
N SER A 17 -19.51 34.06 57.86
CA SER A 17 -19.04 32.70 57.60
C SER A 17 -20.08 31.77 56.94
N ALA A 18 -20.76 32.27 55.91
CA ALA A 18 -21.63 31.41 55.08
C ALA A 18 -21.64 31.99 53.66
N GLY A 19 -20.67 31.59 52.83
CA GLY A 19 -20.68 32.08 51.43
C GLY A 19 -19.49 31.68 50.60
N VAL A 20 -18.75 30.59 50.96
CA VAL A 20 -17.75 29.98 50.05
C VAL A 20 -18.15 28.53 49.81
N LEU A 21 -19.29 28.31 49.19
CA LEU A 21 -19.67 27.00 48.62
C LEU A 21 -19.57 27.11 47.11
N GLY A 22 -18.46 26.50 46.60
CA GLY A 22 -18.51 25.70 45.40
C GLY A 22 -18.87 26.37 44.07
N ALA A 23 -18.10 27.33 43.62
CA ALA A 23 -17.90 27.46 42.20
C ALA A 23 -16.84 26.42 41.77
N THR A 24 -17.18 25.12 41.83
CA THR A 24 -16.51 24.13 40.99
C THR A 24 -16.84 24.51 39.56
N GLY A 25 -15.98 25.35 38.98
CA GLY A 25 -16.02 25.68 37.59
C GLY A 25 -15.93 24.35 36.79
N VAL A 26 -17.07 23.86 36.34
CA VAL A 26 -17.13 22.93 35.24
C VAL A 26 -16.48 23.66 34.06
N ARG A 27 -15.16 23.54 33.92
CA ARG A 27 -14.49 23.92 32.68
C ARG A 27 -15.16 23.09 31.61
N PRO A 28 -15.84 23.70 30.60
CA PRO A 28 -16.26 22.95 29.45
C PRO A 28 -14.99 22.29 28.94
N ALA A 29 -14.97 20.97 28.90
CA ALA A 29 -13.97 20.24 28.15
C ALA A 29 -14.09 20.83 26.73
N LEU A 30 -13.14 21.68 26.36
CA LEU A 30 -12.96 22.09 24.98
C LEU A 30 -12.72 20.79 24.24
N GLY A 31 -13.78 20.20 23.68
CA GLY A 31 -13.72 19.01 22.89
C GLY A 31 -12.63 19.23 21.86
N GLN A 32 -11.63 18.36 21.84
CA GLN A 32 -10.62 18.42 20.79
C GLN A 32 -11.38 18.52 19.46
N PRO A 33 -10.99 19.48 18.57
CA PRO A 33 -11.68 19.64 17.31
C PRO A 33 -11.74 18.28 16.64
N ALA A 34 -12.95 17.89 16.21
CA ALA A 34 -13.18 16.58 15.63
C ALA A 34 -12.18 16.33 14.47
N TRP A 35 -11.37 15.28 14.57
CA TRP A 35 -10.46 14.90 13.48
C TRP A 35 -11.26 14.54 12.22
N PRO A 36 -10.78 14.91 11.01
CA PRO A 36 -9.69 15.81 10.73
C PRO A 36 -10.14 17.29 10.80
N GLY A 37 -9.34 18.13 11.48
CA GLY A 37 -9.58 19.58 11.52
C GLY A 37 -8.97 20.34 10.33
N LYS A 38 -8.26 19.67 9.44
CA LYS A 38 -7.51 20.23 8.30
C LYS A 38 -7.51 19.27 7.12
N LEU A 39 -7.00 19.74 5.97
CA LEU A 39 -6.74 18.96 4.76
C LEU A 39 -5.96 17.67 5.08
N VAL A 40 -6.38 16.56 4.50
CA VAL A 40 -5.68 15.28 4.58
C VAL A 40 -4.94 15.02 3.27
N ARG A 41 -3.69 14.57 3.36
CA ARG A 41 -2.84 14.23 2.23
C ARG A 41 -2.67 12.72 2.15
N ILE A 42 -2.94 12.14 0.98
CA ILE A 42 -2.62 10.73 0.69
C ILE A 42 -1.41 10.73 -0.25
N VAL A 43 -0.26 10.32 0.28
CA VAL A 43 0.99 10.19 -0.49
C VAL A 43 0.96 8.85 -1.23
N VAL A 44 1.19 8.90 -2.53
CA VAL A 44 1.39 7.76 -3.41
C VAL A 44 2.86 7.73 -3.80
N PRO A 45 3.64 6.72 -3.39
CA PRO A 45 5.11 6.71 -3.58
C PRO A 45 5.54 6.30 -5.00
N TYR A 46 4.65 6.43 -5.98
CA TYR A 46 4.87 6.10 -7.39
C TYR A 46 4.25 7.13 -8.32
N THR A 47 4.54 7.01 -9.62
CA THR A 47 3.98 7.87 -10.66
C THR A 47 2.45 7.73 -10.76
N PRO A 48 1.76 8.75 -11.27
CA PRO A 48 0.33 8.67 -11.58
C PRO A 48 -0.01 7.47 -12.47
N GLY A 49 -1.24 6.94 -12.33
CA GLY A 49 -1.75 5.80 -13.10
C GLY A 49 -1.33 4.43 -12.59
N THR A 50 -0.57 4.36 -11.48
CA THR A 50 -0.30 3.09 -10.78
C THR A 50 -1.51 2.64 -9.95
N GLY A 51 -1.55 1.36 -9.56
CA GLY A 51 -2.65 0.84 -8.73
C GLY A 51 -2.90 1.63 -7.44
N MET A 52 -1.83 2.10 -6.79
CA MET A 52 -1.91 2.95 -5.59
C MET A 52 -2.54 4.32 -5.89
N ASP A 53 -2.19 4.93 -7.03
CA ASP A 53 -2.74 6.21 -7.46
C ASP A 53 -4.23 6.09 -7.79
N ILE A 54 -4.61 5.02 -8.49
CA ILE A 54 -6.02 4.70 -8.80
C ILE A 54 -6.82 4.52 -7.51
N LEU A 55 -6.32 3.72 -6.56
CA LEU A 55 -6.97 3.50 -5.25
C LEU A 55 -7.13 4.81 -4.47
N ALA A 56 -6.07 5.61 -4.36
CA ALA A 56 -6.11 6.87 -3.64
C ALA A 56 -7.13 7.85 -4.25
N ARG A 57 -7.17 7.96 -5.59
CA ARG A 57 -8.12 8.85 -6.30
C ARG A 57 -9.54 8.32 -6.32
N THR A 58 -9.74 7.00 -6.28
CA THR A 58 -11.08 6.40 -6.17
C THR A 58 -11.65 6.57 -4.78
N LEU A 59 -10.84 6.38 -3.73
CA LEU A 59 -11.29 6.51 -2.34
C LEU A 59 -11.39 7.98 -1.87
N GLY A 60 -10.51 8.85 -2.38
CA GLY A 60 -10.39 10.25 -1.96
C GLY A 60 -11.71 11.01 -1.86
N PRO A 61 -12.56 11.06 -2.91
CA PRO A 61 -13.84 11.76 -2.88
C PRO A 61 -14.79 11.25 -1.79
N HIS A 62 -14.84 9.93 -1.56
CA HIS A 62 -15.71 9.32 -0.54
C HIS A 62 -15.22 9.61 0.88
N LEU A 63 -13.90 9.58 1.10
CA LEU A 63 -13.31 9.96 2.37
C LEU A 63 -13.44 11.46 2.62
N GLN A 64 -13.32 12.32 1.60
CA GLN A 64 -13.57 13.75 1.68
C GLN A 64 -15.02 14.03 2.12
N ALA A 65 -15.98 13.33 1.53
CA ALA A 65 -17.39 13.47 1.91
C ALA A 65 -17.63 13.01 3.36
N ALA A 66 -16.99 11.92 3.80
CA ALA A 66 -17.12 11.40 5.16
C ALA A 66 -16.46 12.30 6.22
N TRP A 67 -15.37 12.98 5.89
CA TRP A 67 -14.57 13.77 6.82
C TRP A 67 -14.85 15.27 6.79
N GLY A 68 -15.54 15.75 5.74
CA GLY A 68 -15.81 17.17 5.57
C GLY A 68 -14.57 18.03 5.33
N GLN A 69 -13.43 17.41 4.97
CA GLN A 69 -12.15 18.05 4.74
C GLN A 69 -11.59 17.63 3.40
N ALA A 70 -10.88 18.55 2.73
CA ALA A 70 -10.26 18.26 1.43
C ALA A 70 -9.24 17.14 1.53
N ILE A 71 -9.23 16.25 0.52
CA ILE A 71 -8.22 15.21 0.36
C ILE A 71 -7.38 15.51 -0.87
N VAL A 72 -6.05 15.53 -0.70
CA VAL A 72 -5.09 15.73 -1.77
C VAL A 72 -4.29 14.46 -1.98
N VAL A 73 -4.32 13.92 -3.18
CA VAL A 73 -3.45 12.81 -3.60
C VAL A 73 -2.16 13.39 -4.17
N GLU A 74 -1.03 13.06 -3.52
CA GLU A 74 0.30 13.56 -3.87
C GLU A 74 1.19 12.41 -4.33
N ASN A 75 1.62 12.43 -5.59
CA ASN A 75 2.56 11.44 -6.11
C ASN A 75 4.01 11.86 -5.78
N ARG A 76 4.74 11.00 -5.02
CA ARG A 76 6.16 11.18 -4.67
C ARG A 76 6.99 9.96 -5.06
N PRO A 77 7.28 9.77 -6.36
CA PRO A 77 8.07 8.65 -6.83
C PRO A 77 9.55 8.77 -6.44
N GLY A 78 10.25 7.65 -6.48
CA GLY A 78 11.70 7.58 -6.34
C GLY A 78 12.19 6.50 -5.39
N ALA A 79 13.36 5.92 -5.68
CA ALA A 79 14.01 4.84 -4.94
C ALA A 79 13.05 3.70 -4.57
N SER A 80 12.34 3.15 -5.57
CA SER A 80 11.32 2.08 -5.39
C SER A 80 10.27 2.42 -4.32
N GLY A 81 9.84 3.69 -4.26
CA GLY A 81 8.84 4.19 -3.32
C GLY A 81 9.40 4.66 -1.97
N ASN A 82 10.69 4.45 -1.69
CA ASN A 82 11.29 4.81 -0.40
C ASN A 82 11.24 6.31 -0.10
N LEU A 83 11.32 7.19 -1.14
CA LEU A 83 11.26 8.64 -0.93
C LEU A 83 9.88 9.06 -0.41
N GLY A 84 8.80 8.60 -1.03
CA GLY A 84 7.44 8.91 -0.62
C GLY A 84 7.09 8.30 0.74
N ALA A 85 7.40 7.02 0.94
CA ALA A 85 7.13 6.32 2.18
C ALA A 85 7.93 6.89 3.37
N GLY A 86 9.21 7.20 3.16
CA GLY A 86 10.05 7.83 4.19
C GLY A 86 9.58 9.24 4.56
N ALA A 87 9.01 10.00 3.62
CA ALA A 87 8.41 11.29 3.91
C ALA A 87 7.18 11.16 4.83
N VAL A 88 6.33 10.15 4.60
CA VAL A 88 5.18 9.87 5.47
C VAL A 88 5.65 9.39 6.83
N ALA A 89 6.58 8.44 6.91
CA ALA A 89 7.10 7.91 8.17
C ALA A 89 7.64 9.00 9.12
N LYS A 90 8.13 10.11 8.55
CA LYS A 90 8.67 11.26 9.29
C LYS A 90 7.66 12.40 9.50
N SER A 91 6.43 12.24 9.03
CA SER A 91 5.37 13.24 9.23
C SER A 91 4.82 13.18 10.65
N PRO A 92 4.16 14.26 11.16
CA PRO A 92 3.48 14.21 12.44
C PRO A 92 2.44 13.08 12.49
N PRO A 93 2.32 12.36 13.63
CA PRO A 93 1.39 11.26 13.78
C PRO A 93 -0.03 11.74 14.12
N ASP A 94 -0.53 12.73 13.38
CA ASP A 94 -1.84 13.37 13.57
C ASP A 94 -2.93 12.84 12.63
N GLY A 95 -2.59 11.86 11.77
CA GLY A 95 -3.49 11.26 10.79
C GLY A 95 -3.78 12.15 9.57
N LEU A 96 -3.10 13.29 9.41
CA LEU A 96 -3.30 14.19 8.26
C LEU A 96 -2.39 13.89 7.07
N THR A 97 -1.39 13.03 7.25
CA THR A 97 -0.54 12.54 6.15
C THR A 97 -0.57 11.02 6.14
N LEU A 98 -1.12 10.45 5.09
CA LEU A 98 -1.33 9.01 4.92
C LEU A 98 -0.50 8.50 3.74
N LEU A 99 -0.16 7.22 3.75
CA LEU A 99 0.54 6.53 2.66
C LEU A 99 -0.42 5.52 2.02
N MET A 100 -0.55 5.55 0.70
CA MET A 100 -1.10 4.42 -0.05
C MET A 100 0.08 3.52 -0.47
N GLY A 101 0.27 2.44 0.25
CA GLY A 101 1.40 1.52 0.11
C GLY A 101 1.09 0.26 -0.68
N VAL A 102 2.14 -0.45 -1.04
CA VAL A 102 2.15 -1.75 -1.73
C VAL A 102 3.26 -2.61 -1.13
N ASN A 103 3.26 -3.91 -1.37
CA ASN A 103 4.23 -4.84 -0.79
C ASN A 103 5.72 -4.52 -1.04
N THR A 104 6.08 -3.69 -2.02
CA THR A 104 7.46 -3.15 -2.15
C THR A 104 7.94 -2.50 -0.85
N LEU A 105 7.03 -1.90 -0.09
CA LEU A 105 7.33 -1.26 1.19
C LEU A 105 8.08 -2.20 2.16
N ILE A 106 7.69 -3.46 2.22
CA ILE A 106 8.28 -4.47 3.11
C ILE A 106 9.34 -5.35 2.41
N ILE A 107 9.50 -5.22 1.09
CA ILE A 107 10.58 -5.85 0.31
C ILE A 107 11.86 -5.03 0.42
N ASN A 108 11.73 -3.71 0.34
CA ASN A 108 12.85 -2.77 0.30
C ASN A 108 13.90 -2.95 1.43
N PRO A 109 13.53 -3.23 2.70
CA PRO A 109 14.52 -3.44 3.75
C PRO A 109 15.49 -4.61 3.49
N ALA A 110 15.11 -5.59 2.69
CA ALA A 110 15.98 -6.68 2.32
C ALA A 110 16.99 -6.30 1.22
N LEU A 111 16.78 -5.19 0.52
CA LEU A 111 17.55 -4.78 -0.65
C LEU A 111 18.37 -3.51 -0.41
N TYR A 112 17.82 -2.56 0.34
CA TYR A 112 18.46 -1.28 0.61
C TYR A 112 19.04 -1.26 2.01
N ALA A 113 20.38 -1.30 2.13
CA ALA A 113 21.06 -1.31 3.42
C ALA A 113 20.85 -0.02 4.23
N ASN A 114 20.66 1.11 3.56
CA ASN A 114 20.55 2.44 4.17
C ASN A 114 19.19 3.06 3.91
N MET A 115 18.13 2.51 4.50
CA MET A 115 16.82 3.14 4.47
C MET A 115 16.71 4.23 5.53
N SER A 116 16.01 5.30 5.21
CA SER A 116 15.79 6.43 6.14
C SER A 116 14.62 6.19 7.13
N TYR A 117 13.97 5.04 7.07
CA TYR A 117 12.84 4.60 7.90
C TYR A 117 12.77 3.07 7.91
N ASP A 118 12.10 2.52 8.93
CA ASP A 118 11.76 1.09 9.07
C ASP A 118 10.24 0.95 8.86
N PRO A 119 9.78 0.30 7.77
CA PRO A 119 8.35 0.23 7.47
C PRO A 119 7.51 -0.51 8.51
N LEU A 120 8.12 -1.40 9.33
CA LEU A 120 7.43 -2.14 10.36
C LEU A 120 7.39 -1.41 11.72
N LYS A 121 8.23 -0.38 11.90
CA LYS A 121 8.31 0.40 13.14
C LYS A 121 7.78 1.82 12.99
N ASP A 122 8.09 2.47 11.85
CA ASP A 122 7.85 3.89 11.64
C ASP A 122 6.52 4.18 10.94
N LEU A 123 5.80 3.12 10.53
CA LEU A 123 4.47 3.21 9.91
C LEU A 123 3.45 2.37 10.68
N ALA A 124 2.27 2.95 10.89
CA ALA A 124 1.10 2.28 11.47
C ALA A 124 0.16 1.82 10.35
N PRO A 125 -0.12 0.52 10.18
CA PRO A 125 -1.11 0.03 9.25
C PRO A 125 -2.51 0.56 9.60
N LEU A 126 -3.24 1.02 8.58
CA LEU A 126 -4.65 1.41 8.70
C LEU A 126 -5.58 0.33 8.17
N GLY A 127 -5.10 -0.55 7.30
CA GLY A 127 -5.79 -1.69 6.74
C GLY A 127 -5.50 -1.89 5.25
N LEU A 128 -5.74 -3.09 4.77
CA LEU A 128 -5.73 -3.39 3.34
C LEU A 128 -6.89 -2.68 2.65
N THR A 129 -6.69 -2.36 1.38
CA THR A 129 -7.73 -1.80 0.51
C THR A 129 -8.14 -2.79 -0.56
N ALA A 130 -7.15 -3.37 -1.23
CA ALA A 130 -7.36 -4.32 -2.31
C ALA A 130 -6.15 -5.24 -2.45
N THR A 131 -6.36 -6.34 -3.19
CA THR A 131 -5.31 -7.19 -3.71
C THR A 131 -5.34 -7.17 -5.23
N GLY A 132 -4.25 -7.57 -5.85
CA GLY A 132 -4.14 -7.73 -7.28
C GLY A 132 -3.31 -8.95 -7.61
N SER A 133 -3.52 -9.50 -8.79
CA SER A 133 -2.73 -10.62 -9.29
C SER A 133 -1.95 -10.22 -10.54
N PHE A 134 -0.88 -10.95 -10.80
CA PHE A 134 -0.06 -10.80 -11.99
C PHE A 134 -0.32 -11.92 -12.99
N LEU A 135 -0.19 -11.58 -14.28
CA LEU A 135 0.05 -12.54 -15.33
C LEU A 135 1.50 -12.46 -15.78
N LEU A 136 2.15 -13.60 -15.94
CA LEU A 136 3.34 -13.73 -16.74
C LEU A 136 2.93 -13.61 -18.19
N VAL A 137 3.42 -12.59 -18.87
CA VAL A 137 3.10 -12.30 -20.27
C VAL A 137 4.34 -12.34 -21.13
N ALA A 138 4.15 -12.71 -22.39
CA ALA A 138 5.15 -12.57 -23.42
C ALA A 138 4.68 -11.56 -24.49
N SER A 139 5.63 -10.83 -25.07
CA SER A 139 5.35 -10.08 -26.31
C SER A 139 4.94 -11.08 -27.41
N SER A 140 3.94 -10.73 -28.23
CA SER A 140 3.54 -11.56 -29.38
C SER A 140 4.70 -11.78 -30.38
N ALA A 141 5.65 -10.83 -30.44
CA ALA A 141 6.85 -10.93 -31.28
C ALA A 141 7.82 -12.01 -30.79
N ALA A 142 7.79 -12.37 -29.50
CA ALA A 142 8.69 -13.37 -28.90
C ALA A 142 8.35 -14.81 -29.31
N LYS A 143 7.16 -15.04 -29.88
CA LYS A 143 6.66 -16.37 -30.31
C LYS A 143 6.65 -17.42 -29.20
N LEU A 144 6.50 -16.99 -27.95
CA LEU A 144 6.33 -17.83 -26.76
C LEU A 144 4.84 -17.96 -26.48
N THR A 145 4.30 -19.17 -26.53
CA THR A 145 2.85 -19.41 -26.41
C THR A 145 2.49 -20.14 -25.10
N SER A 146 3.49 -20.64 -24.38
CA SER A 146 3.31 -21.35 -23.11
C SER A 146 4.50 -21.14 -22.16
N VAL A 147 4.31 -21.45 -20.88
CA VAL A 147 5.42 -21.48 -19.90
C VAL A 147 6.44 -22.54 -20.27
N ASP A 148 6.02 -23.64 -20.87
CA ASP A 148 6.92 -24.71 -21.33
C ASP A 148 7.86 -24.21 -22.44
N ASP A 149 7.34 -23.45 -23.43
CA ASP A 149 8.16 -22.80 -24.48
C ASP A 149 9.18 -21.84 -23.87
N LEU A 150 8.73 -21.01 -22.90
CA LEU A 150 9.59 -20.09 -22.19
C LEU A 150 10.74 -20.82 -21.47
N VAL A 151 10.42 -21.87 -20.70
CA VAL A 151 11.40 -22.64 -19.95
C VAL A 151 12.38 -23.34 -20.87
N LYS A 152 11.90 -23.94 -21.97
CA LYS A 152 12.75 -24.55 -22.99
C LYS A 152 13.71 -23.54 -23.63
N ALA A 153 13.20 -22.37 -24.02
CA ALA A 153 14.01 -21.32 -24.61
C ALA A 153 15.09 -20.80 -23.64
N ALA A 154 14.69 -20.53 -22.38
CA ALA A 154 15.60 -20.06 -21.34
C ALA A 154 16.69 -21.07 -20.97
N ARG A 155 16.37 -22.38 -20.99
CA ARG A 155 17.34 -23.44 -20.74
C ARG A 155 18.29 -23.70 -21.93
N ALA A 156 17.79 -23.55 -23.16
CA ALA A 156 18.60 -23.69 -24.36
C ALA A 156 19.69 -22.60 -24.46
N LYS A 157 19.40 -21.40 -24.02
CA LYS A 157 20.33 -20.24 -24.03
C LYS A 157 20.19 -19.44 -22.72
N PRO A 158 20.87 -19.86 -21.63
CA PRO A 158 20.78 -19.17 -20.35
C PRO A 158 21.19 -17.69 -20.46
N GLY A 159 20.37 -16.79 -19.93
CA GLY A 159 20.60 -15.35 -19.94
C GLY A 159 20.32 -14.62 -21.27
N ALA A 160 19.89 -15.34 -22.33
CA ALA A 160 19.58 -14.73 -23.63
C ALA A 160 18.16 -14.14 -23.70
N LEU A 161 17.27 -14.54 -22.80
CA LEU A 161 15.95 -13.91 -22.66
C LEU A 161 16.01 -12.80 -21.63
N ASP A 162 15.30 -11.71 -21.91
CA ASP A 162 15.17 -10.56 -21.02
C ASP A 162 13.75 -10.47 -20.47
N TYR A 163 13.61 -9.80 -19.31
CA TYR A 163 12.31 -9.40 -18.78
C TYR A 163 12.31 -7.97 -18.26
N ALA A 164 11.21 -7.26 -18.45
CA ALA A 164 11.02 -5.90 -17.99
C ALA A 164 10.41 -5.85 -16.59
N SER A 165 10.78 -4.83 -15.82
CA SER A 165 10.05 -4.43 -14.61
C SER A 165 10.05 -2.92 -14.42
N PRO A 166 9.13 -2.36 -13.61
CA PRO A 166 9.13 -0.93 -13.27
C PRO A 166 10.28 -0.50 -12.34
N GLY A 167 11.23 -1.38 -12.07
CA GLY A 167 12.40 -1.15 -11.23
C GLY A 167 12.70 -2.32 -10.30
N ILE A 168 13.88 -2.27 -9.69
CA ILE A 168 14.37 -3.25 -8.72
C ILE A 168 13.44 -3.27 -7.50
N ALA A 169 13.27 -4.44 -6.88
CA ALA A 169 12.40 -4.67 -5.72
C ALA A 169 10.88 -4.48 -5.98
N THR A 170 10.48 -4.10 -7.18
CA THR A 170 9.04 -4.05 -7.48
C THR A 170 8.43 -5.45 -7.47
N PRO A 171 7.14 -5.60 -7.17
CA PRO A 171 6.48 -6.89 -7.19
C PRO A 171 6.62 -7.64 -8.52
N HIS A 172 6.68 -6.90 -9.63
CA HIS A 172 6.94 -7.45 -10.97
C HIS A 172 8.31 -8.14 -11.07
N HIS A 173 9.36 -7.47 -10.57
CA HIS A 173 10.70 -8.03 -10.48
C HIS A 173 10.73 -9.27 -9.58
N MET A 174 10.16 -9.16 -8.37
CA MET A 174 10.16 -10.24 -7.39
C MET A 174 9.41 -11.48 -7.88
N ALA A 175 8.28 -11.30 -8.59
CA ALA A 175 7.55 -12.39 -9.21
C ALA A 175 8.41 -13.16 -10.23
N MET A 176 9.16 -12.43 -11.06
CA MET A 176 10.06 -13.07 -12.04
C MET A 176 11.23 -13.79 -11.37
N GLU A 177 11.81 -13.20 -10.33
CA GLU A 177 12.90 -13.86 -9.60
C GLU A 177 12.43 -15.14 -8.90
N LEU A 178 11.22 -15.14 -8.32
CA LEU A 178 10.59 -16.37 -7.82
C LEU A 178 10.40 -17.41 -8.92
N PHE A 179 9.88 -17.01 -10.08
CA PHE A 179 9.72 -17.91 -11.22
C PHE A 179 11.06 -18.49 -11.69
N LYS A 180 12.07 -17.64 -11.85
CA LYS A 180 13.43 -18.07 -12.24
C LYS A 180 14.01 -19.12 -11.28
N LEU A 181 13.85 -18.91 -9.97
CA LEU A 181 14.28 -19.85 -8.94
C LEU A 181 13.57 -21.21 -9.08
N GLN A 182 12.25 -21.20 -9.21
CA GLN A 182 11.44 -22.42 -9.29
C GLN A 182 11.63 -23.16 -10.60
N ALA A 183 11.71 -22.44 -11.72
CA ALA A 183 11.94 -23.02 -13.04
C ALA A 183 13.41 -23.40 -13.29
N ARG A 184 14.34 -22.95 -12.43
CA ARG A 184 15.79 -23.12 -12.57
C ARG A 184 16.28 -22.62 -13.94
N VAL A 185 15.94 -21.38 -14.27
CA VAL A 185 16.29 -20.71 -15.52
C VAL A 185 16.98 -19.37 -15.26
N SER A 186 17.82 -18.95 -16.22
CA SER A 186 18.43 -17.63 -16.22
C SER A 186 17.75 -16.75 -17.27
N ILE A 187 17.16 -15.63 -16.80
CA ILE A 187 16.51 -14.60 -17.61
C ILE A 187 17.03 -13.25 -17.09
N THR A 188 17.47 -12.38 -17.98
CA THR A 188 18.13 -11.11 -17.62
C THR A 188 17.10 -10.05 -17.25
N HIS A 189 17.34 -9.33 -16.18
CA HIS A 189 16.47 -8.23 -15.74
C HIS A 189 16.79 -6.93 -16.46
N ILE A 190 15.77 -6.27 -17.03
CA ILE A 190 15.84 -4.93 -17.63
C ILE A 190 14.93 -4.00 -16.81
N PRO A 191 15.50 -3.24 -15.85
CA PRO A 191 14.73 -2.31 -15.03
C PRO A 191 14.39 -1.03 -15.81
N PHE A 192 13.18 -0.53 -15.63
CA PHE A 192 12.69 0.75 -16.16
C PHE A 192 12.34 1.69 -14.99
N SER A 193 12.37 2.99 -15.23
CA SER A 193 11.98 3.99 -14.24
C SER A 193 10.46 4.17 -14.12
N GLY A 194 9.69 3.07 -14.18
CA GLY A 194 8.24 3.08 -14.02
C GLY A 194 7.52 2.10 -14.93
N THR A 195 6.23 1.89 -14.65
CA THR A 195 5.40 0.86 -15.31
C THR A 195 5.21 1.15 -16.81
N ALA A 196 4.98 2.40 -17.19
CA ALA A 196 4.69 2.74 -18.59
C ALA A 196 5.84 2.39 -19.53
N GLY A 197 7.09 2.70 -19.15
CA GLY A 197 8.28 2.35 -19.93
C GLY A 197 8.46 0.85 -20.09
N ALA A 198 8.32 0.10 -18.98
CA ALA A 198 8.43 -1.35 -18.99
C ALA A 198 7.35 -2.01 -19.89
N VAL A 199 6.10 -1.57 -19.77
CA VAL A 199 4.99 -2.07 -20.61
C VAL A 199 5.24 -1.77 -22.09
N ASN A 200 5.64 -0.55 -22.43
CA ASN A 200 5.91 -0.18 -23.81
C ASN A 200 7.04 -1.03 -24.43
N ALA A 201 8.11 -1.30 -23.68
CA ALA A 201 9.20 -2.15 -24.15
C ALA A 201 8.75 -3.60 -24.44
N VAL A 202 7.77 -4.12 -23.67
CA VAL A 202 7.22 -5.45 -23.97
C VAL A 202 6.25 -5.41 -25.14
N LEU A 203 5.46 -4.34 -25.27
CA LEU A 203 4.52 -4.17 -26.37
C LEU A 203 5.21 -3.95 -27.73
N SER A 204 6.38 -3.30 -27.73
CA SER A 204 7.22 -3.14 -28.94
C SER A 204 7.98 -4.43 -29.30
N GLY A 205 8.15 -5.35 -28.36
CA GLY A 205 8.95 -6.56 -28.53
C GLY A 205 10.45 -6.37 -28.22
N ASP A 206 10.86 -5.18 -27.76
CA ASP A 206 12.25 -4.90 -27.34
C ASP A 206 12.66 -5.78 -26.14
N VAL A 207 11.71 -6.04 -25.24
CA VAL A 207 11.87 -6.97 -24.11
C VAL A 207 10.76 -8.03 -24.20
N PRO A 208 11.09 -9.34 -24.23
CA PRO A 208 10.11 -10.39 -24.50
C PRO A 208 9.12 -10.67 -23.37
N LEU A 209 9.44 -10.39 -22.11
CA LEU A 209 8.71 -10.91 -20.95
C LEU A 209 8.47 -9.85 -19.89
N MET A 210 7.36 -10.02 -19.16
CA MET A 210 7.08 -9.25 -17.96
C MET A 210 6.04 -9.98 -17.10
N PHE A 211 6.10 -9.81 -15.77
CA PHE A 211 4.91 -9.96 -14.94
C PHE A 211 4.12 -8.65 -14.97
N LEU A 212 2.84 -8.72 -15.32
CA LEU A 212 2.01 -7.54 -15.53
C LEU A 212 0.69 -7.68 -14.76
N PRO A 213 0.19 -6.63 -14.07
CA PRO A 213 -1.11 -6.69 -13.41
C PRO A 213 -2.19 -7.15 -14.39
N VAL A 214 -3.08 -8.02 -13.94
CA VAL A 214 -4.03 -8.74 -14.79
C VAL A 214 -4.86 -7.83 -15.70
N HIS A 215 -5.32 -6.67 -15.19
CA HIS A 215 -6.14 -5.75 -15.98
C HIS A 215 -5.36 -5.11 -17.14
N VAL A 216 -4.10 -4.74 -16.90
CA VAL A 216 -3.24 -4.20 -17.98
C VAL A 216 -2.90 -5.30 -18.99
N ALA A 217 -2.57 -6.50 -18.49
CA ALA A 217 -2.25 -7.65 -19.33
C ALA A 217 -3.42 -8.02 -20.25
N MET A 218 -4.61 -8.21 -19.69
CA MET A 218 -5.77 -8.69 -20.44
C MET A 218 -6.25 -7.73 -21.53
N ALA A 219 -6.11 -6.41 -21.32
CA ALA A 219 -6.38 -5.44 -22.37
C ALA A 219 -5.46 -5.62 -23.58
N GLN A 220 -4.19 -5.93 -23.36
CA GLN A 220 -3.19 -6.15 -24.40
C GLN A 220 -3.28 -7.54 -25.04
N VAL A 221 -3.64 -8.56 -24.25
CA VAL A 221 -3.89 -9.93 -24.71
C VAL A 221 -5.10 -9.97 -25.66
N LYS A 222 -6.21 -9.32 -25.28
CA LYS A 222 -7.38 -9.18 -26.15
C LYS A 222 -7.07 -8.43 -27.46
N GLY A 223 -6.14 -7.48 -27.40
CA GLY A 223 -5.62 -6.76 -28.57
C GLY A 223 -4.58 -7.52 -29.38
N GLY A 224 -4.24 -8.76 -29.02
CA GLY A 224 -3.26 -9.60 -29.73
C GLY A 224 -1.81 -9.12 -29.63
N ARG A 225 -1.51 -8.15 -28.76
CA ARG A 225 -0.15 -7.61 -28.59
C ARG A 225 0.69 -8.39 -27.58
N LEU A 226 0.04 -9.04 -26.61
CA LEU A 226 0.67 -9.89 -25.61
C LEU A 226 0.03 -11.29 -25.61
N VAL A 227 0.78 -12.25 -25.14
CA VAL A 227 0.32 -13.62 -24.85
C VAL A 227 0.36 -13.81 -23.33
N ALA A 228 -0.76 -14.20 -22.71
CA ALA A 228 -0.78 -14.58 -21.30
C ALA A 228 -0.29 -16.02 -21.17
N LEU A 229 0.80 -16.23 -20.43
CA LEU A 229 1.42 -17.55 -20.24
C LEU A 229 0.90 -18.25 -18.97
N ALA A 230 0.82 -17.52 -17.86
CA ALA A 230 0.31 -18.05 -16.59
C ALA A 230 -0.05 -16.91 -15.61
N ALA A 231 -0.87 -17.23 -14.60
CA ALA A 231 -1.14 -16.38 -13.45
C ALA A 231 -0.19 -16.69 -12.29
N ALA A 232 0.22 -15.66 -11.53
CA ALA A 232 1.13 -15.80 -10.40
C ALA A 232 0.42 -15.92 -9.03
N GLY A 233 -0.90 -16.09 -9.01
CA GLY A 233 -1.67 -16.26 -7.76
C GLY A 233 -1.86 -17.72 -7.36
N ASP A 234 -2.34 -17.94 -6.15
CA ASP A 234 -2.75 -19.27 -5.65
C ASP A 234 -3.89 -19.89 -6.48
N LYS A 235 -4.71 -19.01 -7.07
CA LYS A 235 -5.87 -19.36 -7.88
C LYS A 235 -5.84 -18.59 -9.19
N ARG A 236 -6.54 -19.10 -10.19
CA ARG A 236 -6.77 -18.35 -11.42
C ARG A 236 -7.47 -17.02 -11.12
N SER A 237 -7.06 -15.97 -11.79
CA SER A 237 -7.74 -14.68 -11.66
C SER A 237 -9.16 -14.74 -12.22
N SER A 238 -10.13 -14.17 -11.50
CA SER A 238 -11.49 -14.01 -12.00
C SER A 238 -11.57 -13.15 -13.28
N PHE A 239 -10.56 -12.33 -13.54
CA PHE A 239 -10.41 -11.50 -14.74
C PHE A 239 -9.74 -12.24 -15.91
N ALA A 240 -9.16 -13.42 -15.67
CA ALA A 240 -8.49 -14.26 -16.66
C ALA A 240 -8.67 -15.76 -16.31
N PRO A 241 -9.93 -16.26 -16.27
CA PRO A 241 -10.22 -17.61 -15.78
C PRO A 241 -9.62 -18.72 -16.65
N ASP A 242 -9.36 -18.44 -17.91
CA ASP A 242 -8.77 -19.40 -18.85
C ASP A 242 -7.25 -19.50 -18.73
N VAL A 243 -6.60 -18.55 -18.03
CA VAL A 243 -5.14 -18.55 -17.84
C VAL A 243 -4.79 -19.42 -16.64
N PRO A 244 -4.01 -20.51 -16.80
CA PRO A 244 -3.63 -21.39 -15.70
C PRO A 244 -2.69 -20.66 -14.72
N THR A 245 -2.66 -21.11 -13.47
CA THR A 245 -1.67 -20.62 -12.52
C THR A 245 -0.31 -21.28 -12.75
N LEU A 246 0.78 -20.63 -12.31
CA LEU A 246 2.11 -21.25 -12.31
C LEU A 246 2.14 -22.53 -11.46
N ALA A 247 1.37 -22.56 -10.36
CA ALA A 247 1.23 -23.74 -9.51
C ALA A 247 0.56 -24.92 -10.24
N GLU A 248 -0.49 -24.67 -11.04
CA GLU A 248 -1.13 -25.69 -11.91
C GLU A 248 -0.16 -26.25 -12.96
N LEU A 249 0.78 -25.42 -13.42
CA LEU A 249 1.83 -25.80 -14.36
C LEU A 249 3.07 -26.43 -13.69
N GLY A 250 3.01 -26.70 -12.38
CA GLY A 250 4.07 -27.37 -11.64
C GLY A 250 5.09 -26.45 -10.96
N PHE A 251 4.97 -25.11 -11.10
CA PHE A 251 5.86 -24.14 -10.50
C PHE A 251 5.23 -23.60 -9.19
N LYS A 252 5.28 -24.42 -8.13
CA LYS A 252 4.78 -24.06 -6.80
C LYS A 252 5.71 -23.05 -6.11
N GLY A 253 5.18 -22.18 -5.27
CA GLY A 253 5.96 -21.19 -4.53
C GLY A 253 6.23 -19.89 -5.32
N VAL A 254 5.60 -19.71 -6.48
CA VAL A 254 5.67 -18.47 -7.29
C VAL A 254 4.45 -17.57 -7.05
N GLU A 255 3.78 -17.73 -5.90
CA GLU A 255 2.70 -16.83 -5.53
C GLU A 255 3.27 -15.44 -5.26
N ALA A 256 2.94 -14.49 -6.12
CA ALA A 256 3.41 -13.12 -6.05
C ALA A 256 2.22 -12.16 -6.12
N ASP A 257 1.33 -12.28 -5.13
CA ASP A 257 0.17 -11.41 -5.04
C ASP A 257 0.58 -10.00 -4.65
N LEU A 258 -0.10 -9.02 -5.25
CA LEU A 258 -0.05 -7.64 -4.85
C LEU A 258 -1.04 -7.40 -3.71
N TRP A 259 -0.61 -6.75 -2.66
CA TRP A 259 -1.54 -6.11 -1.76
C TRP A 259 -1.35 -4.59 -1.77
N TYR A 260 -2.44 -3.90 -1.61
CA TYR A 260 -2.49 -2.45 -1.43
C TYR A 260 -3.09 -2.14 -0.07
N GLY A 261 -2.49 -1.20 0.64
CA GLY A 261 -2.96 -0.83 1.95
C GLY A 261 -2.68 0.62 2.27
N MET A 262 -3.46 1.16 3.19
CA MET A 262 -3.26 2.51 3.70
C MET A 262 -2.50 2.44 5.03
N LEU A 263 -1.55 3.36 5.21
CA LEU A 263 -0.72 3.47 6.42
C LEU A 263 -0.67 4.93 6.88
N ALA A 264 -0.36 5.12 8.15
CA ALA A 264 -0.08 6.42 8.76
C ALA A 264 1.30 6.41 9.41
N PRO A 265 1.86 7.55 9.86
CA PRO A 265 3.04 7.56 10.72
C PRO A 265 2.82 6.75 12.00
N ALA A 266 3.85 6.07 12.48
CA ALA A 266 3.79 5.40 13.77
C ALA A 266 3.47 6.40 14.90
N GLY A 267 2.71 5.94 15.90
CA GLY A 267 2.24 6.82 16.98
C GLY A 267 0.97 7.61 16.66
N THR A 268 0.37 7.44 15.47
CA THR A 268 -0.98 7.97 15.19
C THR A 268 -1.97 7.41 16.23
N PRO A 269 -2.80 8.26 16.88
CA PRO A 269 -3.73 7.82 17.92
C PRO A 269 -4.66 6.70 17.46
N ALA A 270 -4.87 5.71 18.32
CA ALA A 270 -5.65 4.51 17.99
C ALA A 270 -7.08 4.85 17.53
N GLU A 271 -7.69 5.87 18.10
CA GLU A 271 -9.01 6.39 17.71
C GLU A 271 -9.04 6.91 16.27
N ILE A 272 -7.96 7.58 15.82
CA ILE A 272 -7.81 8.06 14.45
C ILE A 272 -7.62 6.88 13.50
N VAL A 273 -6.76 5.92 13.87
CA VAL A 273 -6.53 4.68 13.10
C VAL A 273 -7.85 3.93 12.89
N ALA A 274 -8.61 3.71 13.97
CA ALA A 274 -9.89 3.01 13.92
C ALA A 274 -10.91 3.76 13.05
N ARG A 275 -10.98 5.08 13.15
CA ARG A 275 -11.87 5.91 12.33
C ARG A 275 -11.53 5.83 10.85
N ILE A 276 -10.25 6.01 10.49
CA ILE A 276 -9.80 5.92 9.08
C ILE A 276 -10.12 4.53 8.52
N ASN A 277 -9.80 3.45 9.27
CA ASN A 277 -10.12 2.08 8.84
C ASN A 277 -11.62 1.90 8.59
N ALA A 278 -12.47 2.33 9.53
CA ALA A 278 -13.92 2.20 9.41
C ALA A 278 -14.46 2.95 8.19
N ASP A 279 -14.03 4.18 7.94
CA ASP A 279 -14.52 4.99 6.84
C ASP A 279 -13.96 4.52 5.49
N MET A 280 -12.70 4.05 5.45
CA MET A 280 -12.12 3.38 4.30
C MET A 280 -12.90 2.10 3.92
N ARG A 281 -13.26 1.26 4.90
CA ARG A 281 -14.06 0.05 4.67
C ARG A 281 -15.47 0.38 4.14
N LYS A 282 -16.10 1.45 4.65
CA LYS A 282 -17.39 1.92 4.11
C LYS A 282 -17.25 2.37 2.65
N ALA A 283 -16.22 3.16 2.33
CA ALA A 283 -15.96 3.59 0.97
C ALA A 283 -15.72 2.41 0.02
N LEU A 284 -14.91 1.42 0.43
CA LEU A 284 -14.65 0.20 -0.35
C LEU A 284 -15.91 -0.68 -0.54
N ALA A 285 -16.92 -0.56 0.32
CA ALA A 285 -18.16 -1.31 0.20
C ALA A 285 -19.14 -0.72 -0.85
N LEU A 286 -18.94 0.53 -1.27
CA LEU A 286 -19.80 1.22 -2.24
C LEU A 286 -19.78 0.54 -3.60
N PRO A 287 -20.93 0.32 -4.25
CA PRO A 287 -21.03 -0.35 -5.55
C PRO A 287 -20.17 0.32 -6.65
N GLU A 288 -20.18 1.64 -6.71
CA GLU A 288 -19.39 2.42 -7.67
C GLU A 288 -17.89 2.26 -7.47
N VAL A 289 -17.41 2.21 -6.21
CA VAL A 289 -16.01 1.96 -5.87
C VAL A 289 -15.62 0.54 -6.27
N LYS A 290 -16.47 -0.45 -5.95
CA LYS A 290 -16.26 -1.85 -6.37
C LYS A 290 -16.14 -1.96 -7.88
N THR A 291 -17.08 -1.36 -8.62
CA THR A 291 -17.07 -1.38 -10.09
C THR A 291 -15.80 -0.74 -10.64
N ALA A 292 -15.42 0.43 -10.13
CA ALA A 292 -14.23 1.15 -10.61
C ALA A 292 -12.94 0.35 -10.35
N LEU A 293 -12.78 -0.25 -9.16
CA LEU A 293 -11.58 -1.01 -8.81
C LEU A 293 -11.55 -2.38 -9.50
N SER A 294 -12.70 -3.06 -9.64
CA SER A 294 -12.79 -4.31 -10.40
C SER A 294 -12.45 -4.11 -11.88
N ALA A 295 -12.87 -2.99 -12.50
CA ALA A 295 -12.47 -2.65 -13.85
C ALA A 295 -10.94 -2.50 -14.01
N GLN A 296 -10.25 -2.26 -12.91
CA GLN A 296 -8.77 -2.23 -12.82
C GLN A 296 -8.17 -3.58 -12.37
N GLY A 297 -8.95 -4.66 -12.37
CA GLY A 297 -8.49 -5.99 -11.96
C GLY A 297 -8.06 -6.09 -10.51
N MET A 298 -8.59 -5.23 -9.66
CA MET A 298 -8.34 -5.24 -8.22
C MET A 298 -9.47 -5.97 -7.51
N GLU A 299 -9.12 -6.91 -6.64
CA GLU A 299 -10.05 -7.57 -5.74
C GLU A 299 -10.07 -6.80 -4.42
N ILE A 300 -11.26 -6.28 -4.06
CA ILE A 300 -11.44 -5.53 -2.82
C ILE A 300 -11.39 -6.50 -1.65
N GLY A 301 -10.45 -6.24 -0.73
CA GLY A 301 -10.22 -7.09 0.43
C GLY A 301 -9.84 -6.25 1.65
N PRO A 302 -10.79 -5.45 2.20
CA PRO A 302 -10.47 -4.63 3.37
C PRO A 302 -10.17 -5.50 4.58
N SER A 303 -9.11 -5.13 5.32
CA SER A 303 -8.73 -5.79 6.56
C SER A 303 -8.79 -4.85 7.76
N SER A 304 -8.64 -5.41 8.96
CA SER A 304 -8.30 -4.62 10.15
C SER A 304 -6.83 -4.14 10.09
N PRO A 305 -6.45 -3.14 10.89
CA PRO A 305 -5.06 -2.73 11.06
C PRO A 305 -4.15 -3.88 11.52
N GLU A 306 -4.63 -4.72 12.44
CA GLU A 306 -3.90 -5.86 13.01
C GLU A 306 -3.65 -6.95 11.97
N GLU A 307 -4.67 -7.27 11.15
CA GLU A 307 -4.54 -8.23 10.05
C GLU A 307 -3.51 -7.76 9.03
N MET A 308 -3.52 -6.47 8.67
CA MET A 308 -2.51 -5.90 7.78
C MET A 308 -1.11 -5.92 8.41
N ALA A 309 -0.98 -5.61 9.71
CA ALA A 309 0.30 -5.68 10.42
C ALA A 309 0.87 -7.10 10.42
N ALA A 310 0.03 -8.10 10.65
CA ALA A 310 0.42 -9.52 10.61
C ALA A 310 0.88 -9.93 9.20
N LEU A 311 0.15 -9.52 8.15
CA LEU A 311 0.52 -9.75 6.76
C LEU A 311 1.87 -9.10 6.43
N MET A 312 2.08 -7.84 6.79
CA MET A 312 3.34 -7.13 6.55
C MET A 312 4.53 -7.85 7.18
N LYS A 313 4.42 -8.32 8.43
CA LYS A 313 5.47 -9.10 9.10
C LYS A 313 5.76 -10.43 8.40
N LYS A 314 4.71 -11.17 8.05
CA LYS A 314 4.83 -12.45 7.34
C LYS A 314 5.53 -12.27 5.99
N ASP A 315 5.09 -11.28 5.22
CA ASP A 315 5.62 -11.00 3.90
C ASP A 315 7.06 -10.47 3.96
N ALA A 316 7.41 -9.63 4.93
CA ALA A 316 8.78 -9.15 5.12
C ALA A 316 9.75 -10.32 5.31
N ALA A 317 9.41 -11.29 6.16
CA ALA A 317 10.24 -12.49 6.37
C ALA A 317 10.35 -13.35 5.09
N ARG A 318 9.24 -13.56 4.39
CA ARG A 318 9.20 -14.31 3.13
C ARG A 318 10.09 -13.66 2.06
N TRP A 319 9.89 -12.37 1.83
CA TRP A 319 10.64 -11.66 0.78
C TRP A 319 12.11 -11.49 1.10
N ALA A 320 12.48 -11.34 2.38
CA ALA A 320 13.89 -11.34 2.79
C ALA A 320 14.58 -12.68 2.43
N ALA A 321 13.89 -13.82 2.63
CA ALA A 321 14.40 -15.13 2.22
C ALA A 321 14.56 -15.24 0.69
N VAL A 322 13.57 -14.73 -0.09
CA VAL A 322 13.63 -14.74 -1.56
C VAL A 322 14.78 -13.88 -2.07
N VAL A 323 14.93 -12.66 -1.57
CA VAL A 323 16.02 -11.74 -1.93
C VAL A 323 17.38 -12.39 -1.69
N LYS A 324 17.56 -13.03 -0.52
CA LYS A 324 18.80 -13.73 -0.18
C LYS A 324 19.05 -14.92 -1.10
N GLN A 325 18.03 -15.74 -1.37
CA GLN A 325 18.15 -16.95 -2.21
C GLN A 325 18.41 -16.61 -3.68
N ALA A 326 17.77 -15.56 -4.20
CA ALA A 326 17.95 -15.09 -5.57
C ALA A 326 19.23 -14.26 -5.76
N GLY A 327 19.92 -13.88 -4.67
CA GLY A 327 21.11 -13.03 -4.74
C GLY A 327 20.83 -11.61 -5.25
N ILE A 328 19.58 -11.13 -5.09
CA ILE A 328 19.17 -9.82 -5.58
C ILE A 328 19.87 -8.73 -4.77
N LYS A 329 20.42 -7.73 -5.44
CA LYS A 329 21.03 -6.56 -4.82
C LYS A 329 20.36 -5.31 -5.37
N ALA A 330 20.13 -4.32 -4.52
CA ALA A 330 19.88 -2.96 -5.00
C ALA A 330 21.22 -2.41 -5.53
N GLU A 331 21.19 -1.79 -6.70
CA GLU A 331 22.34 -1.07 -7.23
C GLU A 331 22.60 0.20 -6.43
#